data_afd3c2029c6a821a44a7084a47b27cc1
#
_entry.id   afd3c2029c6a821a44a7084a47b27cc1
#
_cell.length_a   1.000
_cell.length_b   1.000
_cell.length_c   1.000
_cell.angle_alpha   90.00
_cell.angle_beta   90.00
_cell.angle_gamma   90.00
#
_symmetry.space_group_name_H-M   'P 1'
#
loop_
_entity.id
_entity.type
_entity.pdbx_description
1 polymer ?
#
loop_
_entity_poly.entity_id
_entity_poly.type
_entity_poly.pdbx_seq_one_letter_code
_entity_poly.pdbx_strand_id
1 'polypeptide(L)'
;MTWIRSPWCSWICALLCGWFVAHNVPSRVFRSEASGWQAGEQRQLELARSVNSQLPSVAPDKFSTGSALFDGEWAFGTGVMAAIGNAQLALQSPESRASCTTASDRALAHVTSWENRGYDRDRWGRDPLDAEDSGEAHLAYLGYLNLALSLRYALSRSSHDALGERITDRLAAAYESSTGMLLETYPGEYYPMDNAMAVASIAVRGRVDRARGKVDARSAR
;
A
#
# COMPACT_ATOMS: atom_id res chain seq x y z
N MET A 1 -43.08 -26.11 39.11
CA MET A 1 -42.08 -25.18 38.53
C MET A 1 -40.86 -25.96 38.08
N THR A 2 -40.89 -26.62 36.89
CA THR A 2 -39.82 -27.55 36.43
C THR A 2 -39.42 -27.32 34.96
N TRP A 3 -39.40 -26.04 34.50
CA TRP A 3 -39.18 -25.71 33.09
C TRP A 3 -37.70 -25.44 32.67
N ILE A 4 -36.74 -25.46 33.60
CA ILE A 4 -35.36 -25.01 33.34
C ILE A 4 -34.38 -26.17 33.11
N ARG A 5 -34.85 -27.44 33.05
CA ARG A 5 -33.96 -28.63 32.92
C ARG A 5 -34.03 -29.36 31.57
N SER A 6 -34.55 -28.73 30.53
CA SER A 6 -34.43 -29.32 29.18
C SER A 6 -33.03 -29.09 28.65
N PRO A 7 -32.29 -30.15 28.27
CA PRO A 7 -30.96 -29.99 27.69
C PRO A 7 -30.96 -29.08 26.45
N TRP A 8 -32.05 -29.03 25.72
CA TRP A 8 -32.25 -28.17 24.57
C TRP A 8 -32.23 -26.66 24.92
N CYS A 9 -32.81 -26.27 26.04
CA CYS A 9 -32.78 -24.88 26.49
C CYS A 9 -31.36 -24.45 26.83
N SER A 10 -30.55 -25.32 27.44
CA SER A 10 -29.15 -25.04 27.75
C SER A 10 -28.32 -24.87 26.49
N TRP A 11 -28.52 -25.68 25.46
CA TRP A 11 -27.82 -25.53 24.17
C TRP A 11 -28.24 -24.27 23.43
N ILE A 12 -29.53 -23.93 23.43
CA ILE A 12 -30.01 -22.68 22.79
C ILE A 12 -29.42 -21.47 23.50
N CYS A 13 -29.42 -21.45 24.84
CA CYS A 13 -28.78 -20.36 25.60
C CYS A 13 -27.29 -20.27 25.33
N ALA A 14 -26.57 -21.39 25.29
CA ALA A 14 -25.14 -21.42 24.98
C ALA A 14 -24.85 -20.89 23.57
N LEU A 15 -25.64 -21.26 22.56
CA LEU A 15 -25.53 -20.76 21.20
C LEU A 15 -25.82 -19.25 21.10
N LEU A 16 -26.85 -18.77 21.76
CA LEU A 16 -27.19 -17.33 21.80
C LEU A 16 -26.12 -16.52 22.52
N CYS A 17 -25.61 -17.00 23.65
CA CYS A 17 -24.49 -16.36 24.36
C CYS A 17 -23.22 -16.37 23.51
N GLY A 18 -22.88 -17.50 22.90
CA GLY A 18 -21.72 -17.63 22.01
C GLY A 18 -21.83 -16.70 20.83
N TRP A 19 -22.98 -16.62 20.17
CA TRP A 19 -23.24 -15.69 19.07
C TRP A 19 -23.14 -14.23 19.52
N PHE A 20 -23.74 -13.89 20.68
CA PHE A 20 -23.66 -12.54 21.24
C PHE A 20 -22.22 -12.12 21.55
N VAL A 21 -21.45 -13.01 22.20
CA VAL A 21 -20.04 -12.78 22.52
C VAL A 21 -19.22 -12.63 21.24
N ALA A 22 -19.36 -13.55 20.28
CA ALA A 22 -18.62 -13.51 19.03
C ALA A 22 -18.92 -12.26 18.18
N HIS A 23 -20.14 -11.74 18.27
CA HIS A 23 -20.55 -10.56 17.48
C HIS A 23 -20.21 -9.23 18.17
N ASN A 24 -20.27 -9.16 19.50
CA ASN A 24 -20.14 -7.89 20.22
C ASN A 24 -18.76 -7.65 20.85
N VAL A 25 -18.12 -8.71 21.35
CA VAL A 25 -16.83 -8.54 22.04
C VAL A 25 -15.72 -8.10 21.12
N PRO A 26 -15.46 -8.78 19.96
CA PRO A 26 -14.42 -8.35 19.05
C PRO A 26 -14.63 -6.91 18.55
N SER A 27 -15.88 -6.57 18.19
CA SER A 27 -16.16 -5.24 17.65
C SER A 27 -15.95 -4.11 18.66
N ARG A 28 -16.12 -4.37 19.97
CA ARG A 28 -15.87 -3.38 21.03
C ARG A 28 -14.40 -3.29 21.38
N VAL A 29 -13.70 -4.42 21.47
CA VAL A 29 -12.27 -4.47 21.78
C VAL A 29 -11.48 -3.79 20.65
N PHE A 30 -11.70 -4.20 19.41
CA PHE A 30 -10.97 -3.64 18.28
C PHE A 30 -11.34 -2.18 17.96
N ARG A 31 -12.59 -1.75 18.19
CA ARG A 31 -12.98 -0.35 18.02
C ARG A 31 -12.32 0.59 19.02
N SER A 32 -12.19 0.17 20.28
CA SER A 32 -11.58 1.01 21.31
C SER A 32 -10.10 1.25 21.03
N GLU A 33 -9.39 0.25 20.51
CA GLU A 33 -7.98 0.40 20.10
C GLU A 33 -7.85 1.17 18.78
N ALA A 34 -8.67 0.85 17.77
CA ALA A 34 -8.62 1.53 16.48
C ALA A 34 -8.86 3.05 16.60
N SER A 35 -9.80 3.49 17.47
CA SER A 35 -10.03 4.92 17.69
C SER A 35 -8.80 5.62 18.29
N GLY A 36 -8.09 4.97 19.20
CA GLY A 36 -6.84 5.49 19.78
C GLY A 36 -5.69 5.55 18.75
N TRP A 37 -5.67 4.64 17.79
CA TRP A 37 -4.67 4.61 16.72
C TRP A 37 -4.97 5.64 15.62
N GLN A 38 -6.25 5.85 15.30
CA GLN A 38 -6.67 6.75 14.22
C GLN A 38 -6.79 8.21 14.66
N ALA A 39 -7.06 8.47 15.95
CA ALA A 39 -7.39 9.81 16.45
C ALA A 39 -6.20 10.64 16.94
N GLY A 40 -5.00 10.06 17.06
CA GLY A 40 -3.87 10.74 17.68
C GLY A 40 -2.73 11.04 16.71
N GLU A 41 -2.64 12.25 16.18
CA GLU A 41 -1.51 12.71 15.36
C GLU A 41 -0.15 12.39 16.02
N GLN A 42 -0.02 12.66 17.30
CA GLN A 42 1.18 12.37 18.08
C GLN A 42 1.58 10.89 18.00
N ARG A 43 0.60 9.99 18.15
CA ARG A 43 0.85 8.54 18.09
C ARG A 43 1.22 8.07 16.70
N GLN A 44 0.61 8.63 15.66
CA GLN A 44 0.98 8.35 14.28
C GLN A 44 2.41 8.81 13.97
N LEU A 45 2.83 9.96 14.48
CA LEU A 45 4.19 10.43 14.35
C LEU A 45 5.21 9.56 15.10
N GLU A 46 4.87 9.08 16.29
CA GLU A 46 5.71 8.14 17.06
C GLU A 46 5.90 6.82 16.30
N LEU A 47 4.83 6.26 15.73
CA LEU A 47 4.90 5.07 14.90
C LEU A 47 5.75 5.29 13.65
N ALA A 48 5.53 6.40 12.95
CA ALA A 48 6.31 6.76 11.78
C ALA A 48 7.81 6.87 12.12
N ARG A 49 8.16 7.50 13.25
CA ARG A 49 9.56 7.58 13.74
C ARG A 49 10.14 6.19 14.02
N SER A 50 9.35 5.32 14.66
CA SER A 50 9.79 3.93 14.93
C SER A 50 10.06 3.17 13.64
N VAL A 51 9.15 3.21 12.67
CA VAL A 51 9.35 2.56 11.36
C VAL A 51 10.54 3.17 10.62
N ASN A 52 10.65 4.49 10.59
CA ASN A 52 11.73 5.20 9.91
C ASN A 52 13.11 4.89 10.50
N SER A 53 13.20 4.62 11.82
CA SER A 53 14.46 4.23 12.47
C SER A 53 14.91 2.81 12.10
N GLN A 54 13.98 1.93 11.77
CA GLN A 54 14.25 0.54 11.38
C GLN A 54 14.49 0.38 9.87
N LEU A 55 13.95 1.29 9.05
CA LEU A 55 13.97 1.19 7.60
C LEU A 55 15.36 0.93 6.99
N PRO A 56 16.47 1.53 7.46
CA PRO A 56 17.80 1.26 6.91
C PRO A 56 18.28 -0.19 7.09
N SER A 57 17.69 -0.94 8.04
CA SER A 57 17.99 -2.35 8.27
C SER A 57 17.01 -3.31 7.59
N VAL A 58 15.98 -2.80 6.93
CA VAL A 58 15.00 -3.62 6.22
C VAL A 58 15.60 -4.09 4.90
N ALA A 59 15.78 -5.40 4.78
CA ALA A 59 16.27 -6.05 3.56
C ALA A 59 15.66 -7.45 3.47
N PRO A 60 15.60 -8.08 2.28
CA PRO A 60 14.99 -9.41 2.11
C PRO A 60 15.57 -10.47 3.06
N ASP A 61 16.88 -10.44 3.31
CA ASP A 61 17.58 -11.38 4.20
C ASP A 61 17.22 -11.25 5.69
N LYS A 62 16.44 -10.24 6.07
CA LYS A 62 15.94 -10.04 7.45
C LYS A 62 14.60 -10.70 7.70
N PHE A 63 13.97 -11.23 6.65
CA PHE A 63 12.72 -11.96 6.76
C PHE A 63 12.99 -13.47 6.65
N SER A 64 12.09 -14.29 7.18
CA SER A 64 12.21 -15.75 7.22
C SER A 64 10.85 -16.38 6.99
N THR A 65 10.22 -16.05 5.87
CA THR A 65 8.89 -16.56 5.50
C THR A 65 8.95 -17.97 4.92
N GLY A 66 10.14 -18.46 4.57
CA GLY A 66 10.34 -19.71 3.85
C GLY A 66 10.25 -19.56 2.32
N SER A 67 10.08 -18.34 1.83
CA SER A 67 10.01 -18.03 0.40
C SER A 67 10.79 -16.76 0.10
N ALA A 68 11.79 -16.84 -0.78
CA ALA A 68 12.57 -15.67 -1.19
C ALA A 68 11.69 -14.57 -1.83
N LEU A 69 10.62 -14.97 -2.51
CA LEU A 69 9.63 -14.03 -3.06
C LEU A 69 8.97 -13.24 -1.93
N PHE A 70 8.42 -13.92 -0.92
CA PHE A 70 7.75 -13.24 0.20
C PHE A 70 8.71 -12.45 1.08
N ASP A 71 9.95 -12.91 1.27
CA ASP A 71 10.97 -12.16 1.99
C ASP A 71 11.24 -10.81 1.29
N GLY A 72 11.32 -10.81 -0.04
CA GLY A 72 11.44 -9.60 -0.85
C GLY A 72 10.20 -8.72 -0.82
N GLU A 73 8.99 -9.30 -0.93
CA GLU A 73 7.72 -8.57 -0.80
C GLU A 73 7.59 -7.87 0.56
N TRP A 74 7.97 -8.54 1.66
CA TRP A 74 7.94 -7.94 3.00
C TRP A 74 8.93 -6.78 3.14
N ALA A 75 10.12 -6.91 2.57
CA ALA A 75 11.11 -5.83 2.58
C ALA A 75 10.59 -4.61 1.78
N PHE A 76 10.14 -4.83 0.55
CA PHE A 76 9.53 -3.80 -0.29
C PHE A 76 8.27 -3.21 0.37
N GLY A 77 7.35 -4.05 0.85
CA GLY A 77 6.10 -3.65 1.49
C GLY A 77 6.33 -2.75 2.70
N THR A 78 7.29 -3.09 3.57
CA THR A 78 7.67 -2.26 4.70
C THR A 78 8.13 -0.87 4.25
N GLY A 79 9.00 -0.81 3.25
CA GLY A 79 9.52 0.45 2.72
C GLY A 79 8.45 1.29 2.01
N VAL A 80 7.62 0.69 1.16
CA VAL A 80 6.60 1.42 0.41
C VAL A 80 5.48 1.93 1.32
N MET A 81 5.08 1.17 2.33
CA MET A 81 4.13 1.63 3.34
C MET A 81 4.71 2.76 4.22
N ALA A 82 6.01 2.72 4.52
CA ALA A 82 6.69 3.84 5.17
C ALA A 82 6.67 5.11 4.29
N ALA A 83 6.90 4.99 2.98
CA ALA A 83 6.83 6.11 2.05
C ALA A 83 5.43 6.72 1.99
N ILE A 84 4.40 5.87 1.85
CA ILE A 84 2.98 6.26 1.82
C ILE A 84 2.58 6.93 3.13
N GLY A 85 2.85 6.30 4.28
CA GLY A 85 2.47 6.81 5.60
C GLY A 85 3.12 8.15 5.92
N ASN A 86 4.41 8.31 5.63
CA ASN A 86 5.09 9.59 5.81
C ASN A 86 4.53 10.68 4.87
N ALA A 87 4.22 10.36 3.62
CA ALA A 87 3.60 11.32 2.71
C ALA A 87 2.20 11.74 3.19
N GLN A 88 1.39 10.82 3.70
CA GLN A 88 0.08 11.13 4.28
C GLN A 88 0.19 12.03 5.52
N LEU A 89 1.11 11.73 6.44
CA LEU A 89 1.37 12.58 7.60
C LEU A 89 1.81 13.98 7.20
N ALA A 90 2.70 14.10 6.21
CA ALA A 90 3.13 15.39 5.68
C ALA A 90 1.98 16.20 5.03
N LEU A 91 0.96 15.53 4.47
CA LEU A 91 -0.23 16.18 3.92
C LEU A 91 -1.18 16.66 5.03
N GLN A 92 -1.27 15.93 6.14
CA GLN A 92 -2.21 16.19 7.23
C GLN A 92 -1.68 17.19 8.26
N SER A 93 -0.36 17.14 8.54
CA SER A 93 0.28 17.93 9.60
C SER A 93 1.27 18.94 9.02
N PRO A 94 0.95 20.24 9.06
CA PRO A 94 1.88 21.29 8.64
C PRO A 94 3.19 21.31 9.43
N GLU A 95 3.13 21.00 10.73
CA GLU A 95 4.28 21.03 11.63
C GLU A 95 5.29 19.89 11.33
N SER A 96 4.81 18.72 10.97
CA SER A 96 5.65 17.58 10.64
C SER A 96 5.96 17.45 9.14
N ARG A 97 5.40 18.33 8.30
CA ARG A 97 5.50 18.23 6.84
C ARG A 97 6.93 18.05 6.35
N ALA A 98 7.86 18.87 6.76
CA ALA A 98 9.24 18.84 6.28
C ALA A 98 9.94 17.52 6.66
N SER A 99 9.81 17.09 7.91
CA SER A 99 10.44 15.86 8.41
C SER A 99 9.83 14.61 7.77
N CYS A 100 8.50 14.56 7.64
CA CYS A 100 7.79 13.45 7.01
C CYS A 100 8.04 13.41 5.49
N THR A 101 8.15 14.57 4.81
CA THR A 101 8.54 14.59 3.40
C THR A 101 9.94 13.98 3.20
N THR A 102 10.91 14.39 4.02
CA THR A 102 12.27 13.83 3.98
C THR A 102 12.28 12.32 4.26
N ALA A 103 11.46 11.87 5.20
CA ALA A 103 11.32 10.44 5.52
C ALA A 103 10.69 9.65 4.37
N SER A 104 9.67 10.22 3.70
CA SER A 104 9.09 9.65 2.49
C SER A 104 10.10 9.53 1.35
N ASP A 105 10.94 10.56 1.13
CA ASP A 105 12.01 10.51 0.11
C ASP A 105 13.04 9.41 0.39
N ARG A 106 13.44 9.23 1.68
CA ARG A 106 14.35 8.14 2.06
C ARG A 106 13.72 6.77 1.83
N ALA A 107 12.44 6.62 2.17
CA ALA A 107 11.73 5.38 1.94
C ALA A 107 11.57 5.08 0.45
N LEU A 108 11.31 6.08 -0.39
CA LEU A 108 11.28 5.94 -1.85
C LEU A 108 12.65 5.51 -2.39
N ALA A 109 13.74 6.12 -1.94
CA ALA A 109 15.08 5.72 -2.32
C ALA A 109 15.38 4.27 -1.91
N HIS A 110 14.90 3.85 -0.73
CA HIS A 110 15.05 2.47 -0.26
C HIS A 110 14.30 1.47 -1.15
N VAL A 111 13.02 1.69 -1.44
CA VAL A 111 12.21 0.76 -2.24
C VAL A 111 12.59 0.72 -3.72
N THR A 112 13.23 1.79 -4.24
CA THR A 112 13.76 1.81 -5.61
C THR A 112 15.19 1.28 -5.71
N SER A 113 15.79 0.82 -4.60
CA SER A 113 17.12 0.18 -4.63
C SER A 113 17.09 -1.14 -5.38
N TRP A 114 18.24 -1.54 -5.90
CA TRP A 114 18.37 -2.79 -6.66
C TRP A 114 17.94 -4.02 -5.87
N GLU A 115 18.28 -4.05 -4.59
CA GLU A 115 17.97 -5.16 -3.67
C GLU A 115 16.48 -5.29 -3.43
N ASN A 116 15.79 -4.17 -3.15
CA ASN A 116 14.38 -4.17 -2.75
C ASN A 116 13.39 -4.37 -3.91
N ARG A 117 13.84 -4.29 -5.16
CA ARG A 117 13.03 -4.68 -6.32
C ARG A 117 13.40 -6.05 -6.88
N GLY A 118 14.35 -6.73 -6.23
CA GLY A 118 14.86 -8.04 -6.66
C GLY A 118 13.80 -9.11 -6.75
N TYR A 119 12.87 -9.16 -5.80
CA TYR A 119 11.80 -10.16 -5.77
C TYR A 119 10.91 -10.11 -7.03
N ASP A 120 10.55 -8.92 -7.46
CA ASP A 120 9.74 -8.70 -8.65
C ASP A 120 10.54 -8.99 -9.92
N ARG A 121 11.78 -8.45 -10.00
CA ARG A 121 12.71 -8.73 -11.10
C ARG A 121 12.95 -10.22 -11.30
N ASP A 122 13.18 -10.96 -10.23
CA ASP A 122 13.49 -12.37 -10.30
C ASP A 122 12.26 -13.20 -10.72
N ARG A 123 11.06 -12.74 -10.37
CA ARG A 123 9.80 -13.36 -10.76
C ARG A 123 9.45 -13.14 -12.23
N TRP A 124 9.75 -11.94 -12.75
CA TRP A 124 9.48 -11.58 -14.15
C TRP A 124 10.67 -11.87 -15.08
N GLY A 125 11.88 -12.05 -14.55
CA GLY A 125 13.11 -12.18 -15.33
C GLY A 125 13.61 -10.85 -15.88
N ARG A 126 13.01 -9.72 -15.47
CA ARG A 126 13.34 -8.37 -15.93
C ARG A 126 13.11 -7.34 -14.81
N ASP A 127 13.92 -6.29 -14.80
CA ASP A 127 13.77 -5.20 -13.83
C ASP A 127 12.48 -4.40 -14.10
N PRO A 128 11.63 -4.17 -13.08
CA PRO A 128 10.37 -3.43 -13.24
C PRO A 128 10.56 -1.99 -13.73
N LEU A 129 11.69 -1.36 -13.42
CA LEU A 129 11.96 0.02 -13.83
C LEU A 129 12.52 0.14 -15.23
N ASP A 130 13.05 -0.96 -15.80
CA ASP A 130 13.63 -1.00 -17.15
C ASP A 130 12.69 -1.66 -18.17
N ALA A 131 11.55 -2.18 -17.76
CA ALA A 131 10.63 -2.98 -18.58
C ALA A 131 9.60 -2.12 -19.35
N GLU A 132 9.93 -0.89 -19.76
CA GLU A 132 8.97 0.07 -20.30
C GLU A 132 8.22 -0.44 -21.56
N ASP A 133 8.88 -1.21 -22.41
CA ASP A 133 8.33 -1.69 -23.68
C ASP A 133 7.97 -3.19 -23.71
N SER A 134 8.01 -3.87 -22.55
CA SER A 134 7.86 -5.33 -22.52
C SER A 134 6.42 -5.83 -22.57
N GLY A 135 5.44 -4.98 -22.29
CA GLY A 135 4.06 -5.38 -22.07
C GLY A 135 3.80 -6.05 -20.70
N GLU A 136 4.84 -6.29 -19.91
CA GLU A 136 4.79 -6.89 -18.57
C GLU A 136 4.27 -5.85 -17.56
N ALA A 137 3.34 -6.24 -16.69
CA ALA A 137 2.69 -5.26 -15.81
C ALA A 137 3.47 -4.96 -14.53
N HIS A 138 4.22 -5.93 -13.98
CA HIS A 138 4.98 -5.80 -12.73
C HIS A 138 4.14 -5.19 -11.59
N LEU A 139 2.88 -5.60 -11.47
CA LEU A 139 1.89 -4.86 -10.70
C LEU A 139 2.14 -4.94 -9.19
N ALA A 140 2.71 -6.05 -8.70
CA ALA A 140 3.11 -6.21 -7.31
C ALA A 140 4.09 -5.12 -6.85
N TYR A 141 4.90 -4.60 -7.76
CA TYR A 141 5.87 -3.55 -7.47
C TYR A 141 5.36 -2.18 -7.92
N LEU A 142 5.00 -2.04 -9.20
CA LEU A 142 4.69 -0.73 -9.79
C LEU A 142 3.42 -0.10 -9.26
N GLY A 143 2.39 -0.89 -8.90
CA GLY A 143 1.14 -0.37 -8.37
C GLY A 143 1.33 0.39 -7.06
N TYR A 144 2.03 -0.21 -6.12
CA TYR A 144 2.32 0.39 -4.80
C TYR A 144 3.35 1.52 -4.89
N LEU A 145 4.42 1.32 -5.67
CA LEU A 145 5.42 2.37 -5.88
C LEU A 145 4.77 3.62 -6.47
N ASN A 146 3.93 3.47 -7.48
CA ASN A 146 3.25 4.59 -8.11
C ASN A 146 2.33 5.35 -7.16
N LEU A 147 1.65 4.64 -6.24
CA LEU A 147 0.85 5.29 -5.20
C LEU A 147 1.73 6.13 -4.26
N ALA A 148 2.85 5.58 -3.80
CA ALA A 148 3.79 6.31 -2.96
C ALA A 148 4.35 7.56 -3.68
N LEU A 149 4.75 7.42 -4.95
CA LEU A 149 5.22 8.52 -5.79
C LEU A 149 4.15 9.58 -6.04
N SER A 150 2.89 9.17 -6.25
CA SER A 150 1.77 10.07 -6.46
C SER A 150 1.43 10.88 -5.22
N LEU A 151 1.47 10.27 -4.02
CA LEU A 151 1.30 10.97 -2.74
C LEU A 151 2.47 11.91 -2.47
N ARG A 152 3.70 11.46 -2.73
CA ARG A 152 4.88 12.34 -2.60
C ARG A 152 4.82 13.54 -3.55
N TYR A 153 4.38 13.33 -4.77
CA TYR A 153 4.13 14.39 -5.76
C TYR A 153 3.10 15.40 -5.27
N ALA A 154 2.06 14.97 -4.54
CA ALA A 154 1.05 15.87 -4.00
C ALA A 154 1.62 16.90 -3.01
N LEU A 155 2.73 16.60 -2.33
CA LEU A 155 3.38 17.51 -1.38
C LEU A 155 4.13 18.65 -2.06
N SER A 156 5.04 18.32 -2.95
CA SER A 156 5.89 19.28 -3.68
C SER A 156 6.57 18.60 -4.85
N ARG A 157 7.23 19.39 -5.70
CA ARG A 157 8.12 18.85 -6.73
C ARG A 157 9.32 18.15 -6.10
N SER A 158 9.79 17.09 -6.77
CA SER A 158 10.90 16.26 -6.33
C SER A 158 11.63 15.62 -7.51
N SER A 159 12.79 15.01 -7.25
CA SER A 159 13.52 14.19 -8.21
C SER A 159 12.76 12.92 -8.64
N HIS A 160 11.74 12.52 -7.88
CA HIS A 160 10.90 11.36 -8.17
C HIS A 160 9.79 11.62 -9.19
N ASP A 161 9.54 12.88 -9.56
CA ASP A 161 8.39 13.26 -10.39
C ASP A 161 8.40 12.60 -11.77
N ALA A 162 9.56 12.55 -12.43
CA ALA A 162 9.73 11.93 -13.75
C ALA A 162 9.47 10.41 -13.69
N LEU A 163 9.96 9.73 -12.65
CA LEU A 163 9.71 8.30 -12.45
C LEU A 163 8.21 8.04 -12.24
N GLY A 164 7.55 8.81 -11.38
CA GLY A 164 6.13 8.69 -11.13
C GLY A 164 5.27 8.97 -12.37
N GLU A 165 5.68 9.91 -13.24
CA GLU A 165 5.00 10.18 -14.50
C GLU A 165 5.08 8.98 -15.45
N ARG A 166 6.29 8.44 -15.70
CA ARG A 166 6.49 7.26 -16.54
C ARG A 166 5.69 6.05 -16.08
N ILE A 167 5.75 5.74 -14.76
CA ILE A 167 5.01 4.58 -14.21
C ILE A 167 3.50 4.80 -14.35
N THR A 168 3.00 6.00 -14.07
CA THR A 168 1.57 6.31 -14.24
C THR A 168 1.12 6.12 -15.68
N ASP A 169 1.91 6.60 -16.65
CA ASP A 169 1.59 6.48 -18.07
C ASP A 169 1.62 5.04 -18.53
N ARG A 170 2.62 4.28 -18.12
CA ARG A 170 2.71 2.84 -18.39
C ARG A 170 1.52 2.07 -17.84
N LEU A 171 1.17 2.24 -16.56
CA LEU A 171 0.02 1.56 -15.96
C LEU A 171 -1.29 1.94 -16.64
N ALA A 172 -1.49 3.22 -16.96
CA ALA A 172 -2.69 3.67 -17.67
C ALA A 172 -2.79 3.03 -19.05
N ALA A 173 -1.72 3.04 -19.85
CA ALA A 173 -1.69 2.41 -21.16
C ALA A 173 -1.90 0.89 -21.09
N ALA A 174 -1.35 0.23 -20.06
CA ALA A 174 -1.58 -1.20 -19.85
C ALA A 174 -3.05 -1.51 -19.55
N TYR A 175 -3.74 -0.71 -18.71
CA TYR A 175 -5.17 -0.87 -18.49
C TYR A 175 -6.01 -0.57 -19.73
N GLU A 176 -5.67 0.44 -20.51
CA GLU A 176 -6.36 0.78 -21.76
C GLU A 176 -6.26 -0.33 -22.82
N SER A 177 -5.14 -1.05 -22.85
CA SER A 177 -4.91 -2.17 -23.78
C SER A 177 -5.40 -3.52 -23.26
N SER A 178 -5.66 -3.64 -21.95
CA SER A 178 -6.11 -4.90 -21.33
C SER A 178 -7.54 -5.25 -21.72
N THR A 179 -7.75 -6.47 -22.22
CA THR A 179 -9.09 -7.00 -22.50
C THR A 179 -9.80 -7.54 -21.26
N GLY A 180 -9.05 -7.77 -20.17
CA GLY A 180 -9.51 -8.47 -18.96
C GLY A 180 -9.81 -7.58 -17.77
N MET A 181 -9.67 -6.25 -17.85
CA MET A 181 -9.84 -5.30 -16.75
C MET A 181 -8.82 -5.46 -15.59
N LEU A 182 -8.04 -6.53 -15.55
CA LEU A 182 -7.00 -6.77 -14.57
C LEU A 182 -5.65 -6.93 -15.28
N LEU A 183 -4.61 -6.41 -14.65
CA LEU A 183 -3.22 -6.60 -15.04
C LEU A 183 -2.58 -7.70 -14.18
N GLU A 184 -1.56 -8.33 -14.73
CA GLU A 184 -0.82 -9.36 -14.02
C GLU A 184 0.01 -8.77 -12.87
N THR A 185 -0.18 -9.35 -11.69
CA THR A 185 0.67 -9.11 -10.52
C THR A 185 2.02 -9.75 -10.70
N TYR A 186 2.00 -11.02 -11.10
CA TYR A 186 3.13 -11.84 -11.55
C TYR A 186 2.74 -12.58 -12.82
N PRO A 187 3.68 -13.17 -13.58
CA PRO A 187 3.35 -13.92 -14.78
C PRO A 187 2.26 -14.97 -14.55
N GLY A 188 1.11 -14.78 -15.18
CA GLY A 188 -0.05 -15.67 -15.05
C GLY A 188 -0.88 -15.50 -13.77
N GLU A 189 -0.55 -14.55 -12.89
CA GLU A 189 -1.24 -14.34 -11.61
C GLU A 189 -1.87 -12.94 -11.54
N TYR A 190 -3.16 -12.87 -11.14
CA TYR A 190 -3.96 -11.65 -11.12
C TYR A 190 -4.53 -11.43 -9.72
N TYR A 191 -4.02 -10.43 -8.98
CA TYR A 191 -4.54 -10.10 -7.65
C TYR A 191 -5.35 -8.81 -7.68
N PRO A 192 -6.64 -8.86 -7.30
CA PRO A 192 -7.51 -7.68 -7.31
C PRO A 192 -6.99 -6.55 -6.41
N MET A 193 -6.31 -6.89 -5.32
CA MET A 193 -5.78 -5.90 -4.38
C MET A 193 -4.69 -5.04 -5.01
N ASP A 194 -3.76 -5.64 -5.74
CA ASP A 194 -2.67 -4.92 -6.43
C ASP A 194 -3.22 -4.06 -7.57
N ASN A 195 -4.23 -4.58 -8.27
CA ASN A 195 -4.96 -3.81 -9.28
C ASN A 195 -5.68 -2.60 -8.67
N ALA A 196 -6.31 -2.75 -7.50
CA ALA A 196 -6.93 -1.63 -6.80
C ALA A 196 -5.91 -0.56 -6.41
N MET A 197 -4.72 -0.95 -5.96
CA MET A 197 -3.64 -0.01 -5.63
C MET A 197 -3.11 0.73 -6.86
N ALA A 198 -2.96 0.05 -7.98
CA ALA A 198 -2.53 0.67 -9.24
C ALA A 198 -3.57 1.67 -9.76
N VAL A 199 -4.84 1.30 -9.79
CA VAL A 199 -5.94 2.21 -10.19
C VAL A 199 -6.01 3.42 -9.26
N ALA A 200 -5.91 3.20 -7.94
CA ALA A 200 -5.88 4.29 -6.96
C ALA A 200 -4.71 5.24 -7.20
N SER A 201 -3.53 4.71 -7.56
CA SER A 201 -2.33 5.52 -7.84
C SER A 201 -2.52 6.45 -9.03
N ILE A 202 -3.11 5.95 -10.13
CA ILE A 202 -3.45 6.73 -11.32
C ILE A 202 -4.46 7.83 -10.97
N ALA A 203 -5.50 7.48 -10.20
CA ALA A 203 -6.53 8.42 -9.79
C ALA A 203 -5.98 9.54 -8.90
N VAL A 204 -5.09 9.22 -7.94
CA VAL A 204 -4.41 10.21 -7.08
C VAL A 204 -3.57 11.14 -7.95
N ARG A 205 -2.74 10.60 -8.85
CA ARG A 205 -1.92 11.39 -9.75
C ARG A 205 -2.75 12.36 -10.59
N GLY A 206 -3.79 11.87 -11.26
CA GLY A 206 -4.68 12.70 -12.07
C GLY A 206 -5.39 13.80 -11.27
N ARG A 207 -5.76 13.52 -10.01
CA ARG A 207 -6.32 14.56 -9.12
C ARG A 207 -5.30 15.67 -8.81
N VAL A 208 -4.06 15.30 -8.52
CA VAL A 208 -2.98 16.26 -8.25
C VAL A 208 -2.64 17.08 -9.48
N ASP A 209 -2.56 16.46 -10.64
CA ASP A 209 -2.29 17.15 -11.90
C ASP A 209 -3.38 18.17 -12.25
N ARG A 210 -4.66 17.81 -12.08
CA ARG A 210 -5.77 18.77 -12.24
C ARG A 210 -5.68 19.93 -11.24
N ALA A 211 -5.39 19.66 -9.98
CA ALA A 211 -5.23 20.69 -8.95
C ALA A 211 -4.05 21.63 -9.24
N ARG A 212 -3.05 21.18 -9.97
CA ARG A 212 -1.88 21.97 -10.41
C ARG A 212 -2.06 22.64 -11.77
N GLY A 213 -3.25 22.54 -12.37
CA GLY A 213 -3.53 23.12 -13.68
C GLY A 213 -2.86 22.39 -14.86
N LYS A 214 -2.34 21.18 -14.66
CA LYS A 214 -1.95 20.32 -15.76
C LYS A 214 -3.23 19.80 -16.42
N VAL A 215 -3.50 20.24 -17.65
CA VAL A 215 -4.61 19.71 -18.45
C VAL A 215 -4.29 18.25 -18.74
N ASP A 216 -5.23 17.37 -18.41
CA ASP A 216 -5.12 15.96 -18.72
C ASP A 216 -5.18 15.81 -20.24
N ALA A 217 -4.03 15.67 -20.90
CA ALA A 217 -3.95 15.44 -22.35
C ALA A 217 -4.69 14.15 -22.78
N ARG A 218 -5.09 13.31 -21.81
CA ARG A 218 -5.82 12.06 -21.97
C ARG A 218 -7.33 12.23 -22.05
N SER A 219 -7.91 13.31 -21.49
CA SER A 219 -9.34 13.59 -21.60
C SER A 219 -9.74 14.27 -22.91
N ALA A 220 -8.79 14.50 -23.81
CA ALA A 220 -9.02 15.14 -25.11
C ALA A 220 -8.99 14.16 -26.30
N ARG A 221 -8.97 12.83 -26.03
CA ARG A 221 -9.06 11.79 -27.08
C ARG A 221 -10.34 10.98 -26.99
#